data_ef39f6962a0a9ca7343ef09173018d21
#
_entry.id   ef39f6962a0a9ca7343ef09173018d21
#
_cell.length_a   1.000
_cell.length_b   1.000
_cell.length_c   1.000
_cell.angle_alpha   90.00
_cell.angle_beta   90.00
_cell.angle_gamma   90.00
#
_symmetry.space_group_name_H-M   'P 1'
#
loop_
_entity.id
_entity.type
_entity.pdbx_description
1 polymer ?
#
loop_
_entity_poly.entity_id
_entity_poly.type
_entity_poly.pdbx_seq_one_letter_code
_entity_poly.pdbx_strand_id
1 'polypeptide(L)'
;MKPLILDSSMTNMSGVFYPTGHVFALFPDEDCARQAAAALHSAGHQGEMAHASPEFILQEIVRTLGGTDIPLPSVGAEGDMVRRIADLAGTGHHGVLIRMADKDAPERVVAAIAPEGAAAAFYYRTFIIEDLVPQAPEQESQSVVVGTHAGPV
;
A
#
# COMPACT_ATOMS: atom_id res chain seq x y z
N MET A 1 17.73 -3.47 0.65
CA MET A 1 16.44 -3.56 -0.07
C MET A 1 16.74 -3.51 -1.57
N LYS A 2 16.18 -4.43 -2.30
CA LYS A 2 16.46 -4.53 -3.74
C LYS A 2 15.41 -3.78 -4.53
N PRO A 3 15.68 -3.43 -5.79
CA PRO A 3 14.65 -2.84 -6.64
C PRO A 3 13.55 -3.85 -6.95
N LEU A 4 12.33 -3.36 -7.05
CA LEU A 4 11.20 -4.21 -7.39
C LEU A 4 11.23 -4.55 -8.87
N ILE A 5 11.08 -5.83 -9.15
CA ILE A 5 10.92 -6.33 -10.50
C ILE A 5 9.66 -7.18 -10.51
N LEU A 6 8.74 -6.87 -11.40
CA LEU A 6 7.48 -7.63 -11.46
C LEU A 6 7.74 -8.98 -12.11
N ASP A 7 7.15 -10.02 -11.54
CA ASP A 7 7.17 -11.34 -12.13
C ASP A 7 5.76 -11.94 -12.01
N SER A 8 5.60 -13.16 -12.52
CA SER A 8 4.28 -13.77 -12.61
C SER A 8 3.66 -14.05 -11.25
N SER A 9 4.47 -14.13 -10.20
CA SER A 9 3.95 -14.37 -8.86
C SER A 9 3.30 -13.11 -8.28
N MET A 10 3.52 -11.97 -8.89
CA MET A 10 3.00 -10.69 -8.41
C MET A 10 1.83 -10.19 -9.24
N THR A 11 1.36 -10.98 -10.20
CA THR A 11 0.22 -10.62 -11.02
C THR A 11 -0.80 -11.75 -10.97
N ASN A 12 -2.06 -11.39 -11.18
CA ASN A 12 -3.10 -12.40 -11.30
C ASN A 12 -3.17 -12.90 -12.75
N MET A 13 -4.16 -13.75 -13.03
CA MET A 13 -4.29 -14.35 -14.36
C MET A 13 -4.55 -13.32 -15.45
N SER A 14 -5.08 -12.16 -15.08
CA SER A 14 -5.35 -11.09 -16.05
C SER A 14 -4.17 -10.14 -16.19
N GLY A 15 -3.04 -10.42 -15.54
CA GLY A 15 -1.88 -9.55 -15.61
C GLY A 15 -1.96 -8.33 -14.70
N VAL A 16 -2.91 -8.29 -13.79
CA VAL A 16 -3.09 -7.18 -12.87
C VAL A 16 -2.21 -7.40 -11.64
N PHE A 17 -1.57 -6.33 -11.19
CA PHE A 17 -0.70 -6.38 -10.01
C PHE A 17 -1.51 -6.85 -8.80
N TYR A 18 -1.14 -8.01 -8.28
CA TYR A 18 -1.79 -8.60 -7.11
C TYR A 18 -0.79 -9.49 -6.38
N PRO A 19 0.14 -8.89 -5.63
CA PRO A 19 1.22 -9.65 -4.99
C PRO A 19 0.72 -10.34 -3.72
N THR A 20 0.04 -11.46 -3.90
CA THR A 20 -0.50 -12.24 -2.79
C THR A 20 0.62 -12.57 -1.80
N GLY A 21 0.33 -12.44 -0.51
CA GLY A 21 1.32 -12.71 0.53
C GLY A 21 2.28 -11.58 0.76
N HIS A 22 1.97 -10.38 0.25
CA HIS A 22 2.84 -9.22 0.42
C HIS A 22 2.05 -8.04 0.94
N VAL A 23 2.74 -7.14 1.61
CA VAL A 23 2.25 -5.80 1.93
C VAL A 23 2.91 -4.83 0.95
N PHE A 24 2.14 -3.96 0.34
CA PHE A 24 2.65 -2.88 -0.49
C PHE A 24 2.40 -1.56 0.23
N ALA A 25 3.47 -0.89 0.64
CA ALA A 25 3.40 0.33 1.44
C ALA A 25 3.98 1.49 0.66
N LEU A 26 3.45 2.69 0.88
CA LEU A 26 3.85 3.88 0.15
C LEU A 26 4.33 4.95 1.13
N PHE A 27 5.44 5.61 0.76
CA PHE A 27 6.13 6.58 1.61
C PHE A 27 6.40 7.86 0.84
N PRO A 28 6.47 9.02 1.54
CA PRO A 28 6.61 10.31 0.86
C PRO A 28 7.87 10.45 0.02
N ASP A 29 8.95 9.77 0.40
CA ASP A 29 10.20 9.85 -0.35
C ASP A 29 11.02 8.60 -0.15
N GLU A 30 12.14 8.53 -0.84
CA GLU A 30 12.98 7.34 -0.82
C GLU A 30 13.61 7.12 0.55
N ASP A 31 13.96 8.19 1.25
CA ASP A 31 14.57 8.04 2.56
C ASP A 31 13.60 7.42 3.55
N CYS A 32 12.35 7.85 3.54
CA CYS A 32 11.33 7.25 4.39
C CYS A 32 11.14 5.78 4.07
N ALA A 33 11.13 5.43 2.79
CA ALA A 33 11.01 4.03 2.38
C ALA A 33 12.18 3.20 2.89
N ARG A 34 13.38 3.75 2.79
CA ARG A 34 14.58 3.05 3.25
C ARG A 34 14.57 2.89 4.76
N GLN A 35 14.17 3.92 5.48
CA GLN A 35 14.08 3.86 6.93
C GLN A 35 13.03 2.86 7.39
N ALA A 36 11.93 2.77 6.67
CA ALA A 36 10.90 1.79 6.99
C ALA A 36 11.43 0.37 6.82
N ALA A 37 12.17 0.12 5.74
CA ALA A 37 12.78 -1.19 5.54
C ALA A 37 13.77 -1.51 6.65
N ALA A 38 14.57 -0.54 7.07
CA ALA A 38 15.51 -0.74 8.17
C ALA A 38 14.78 -1.00 9.47
N ALA A 39 13.69 -0.30 9.73
CA ALA A 39 12.89 -0.51 10.94
C ALA A 39 12.29 -1.91 10.97
N LEU A 40 11.80 -2.39 9.84
CA LEU A 40 11.27 -3.75 9.74
C LEU A 40 12.36 -4.78 10.02
N HIS A 41 13.52 -4.57 9.43
CA HIS A 41 14.65 -5.47 9.65
C HIS A 41 15.03 -5.50 11.13
N SER A 42 15.11 -4.33 11.76
CA SER A 42 15.44 -4.21 13.18
C SER A 42 14.40 -4.86 14.07
N ALA A 43 13.15 -4.86 13.63
CA ALA A 43 12.06 -5.51 14.37
C ALA A 43 12.03 -7.02 14.17
N GLY A 44 12.96 -7.57 13.39
CA GLY A 44 13.07 -9.01 13.19
C GLY A 44 12.33 -9.55 11.98
N HIS A 45 11.83 -8.68 11.12
CA HIS A 45 11.14 -9.13 9.91
C HIS A 45 12.16 -9.76 8.96
N GLN A 46 11.88 -10.98 8.51
CA GLN A 46 12.82 -11.74 7.70
C GLN A 46 12.40 -11.85 6.24
N GLY A 47 11.23 -11.36 5.89
CA GLY A 47 10.76 -11.41 4.51
C GLY A 47 11.53 -10.45 3.62
N GLU A 48 11.57 -10.78 2.34
CA GLU A 48 12.21 -9.91 1.37
C GLU A 48 11.47 -8.59 1.23
N MET A 49 12.22 -7.54 0.95
CA MET A 49 11.65 -6.22 0.71
C MET A 49 12.21 -5.68 -0.60
N ALA A 50 11.36 -5.07 -1.39
CA ALA A 50 11.75 -4.52 -2.68
C ALA A 50 11.22 -3.09 -2.80
N HIS A 51 12.00 -2.22 -3.44
CA HIS A 51 11.71 -0.80 -3.57
C HIS A 51 11.17 -0.50 -4.96
N ALA A 52 10.12 0.31 -5.01
CA ALA A 52 9.55 0.79 -6.27
C ALA A 52 9.57 2.32 -6.27
N SER A 53 10.18 2.89 -7.31
CA SER A 53 10.17 4.34 -7.48
C SER A 53 8.78 4.80 -7.91
N PRO A 54 8.46 6.09 -7.75
CA PRO A 54 7.17 6.60 -8.25
C PRO A 54 6.96 6.32 -9.72
N GLU A 55 8.02 6.46 -10.51
CA GLU A 55 7.93 6.19 -11.95
C GLU A 55 7.60 4.73 -12.23
N PHE A 56 8.25 3.83 -11.51
CA PHE A 56 7.97 2.41 -11.67
C PHE A 56 6.52 2.12 -11.29
N ILE A 57 6.05 2.71 -10.19
CA ILE A 57 4.67 2.49 -9.75
C ILE A 57 3.70 2.92 -10.84
N LEU A 58 3.88 4.10 -11.39
CA LEU A 58 2.97 4.63 -12.41
C LEU A 58 3.05 3.84 -13.70
N GLN A 59 4.24 3.45 -14.12
CA GLN A 59 4.43 2.81 -15.41
C GLN A 59 4.17 1.32 -15.38
N GLU A 60 4.50 0.66 -14.28
CA GLU A 60 4.45 -0.80 -14.25
C GLU A 60 3.33 -1.35 -13.38
N ILE A 61 2.94 -0.63 -12.34
CA ILE A 61 1.91 -1.13 -11.42
C ILE A 61 0.55 -0.55 -11.76
N VAL A 62 0.43 0.76 -11.79
CA VAL A 62 -0.86 1.41 -12.02
C VAL A 62 -1.40 1.05 -13.39
N ARG A 63 -0.53 0.92 -14.39
CA ARG A 63 -0.96 0.55 -15.72
C ARG A 63 -1.67 -0.81 -15.71
N THR A 64 -1.19 -1.76 -14.91
CA THR A 64 -1.82 -3.08 -14.84
C THR A 64 -3.14 -3.03 -14.09
N LEU A 65 -3.36 -2.00 -13.28
CA LEU A 65 -4.54 -1.92 -12.42
C LEU A 65 -5.74 -1.31 -13.14
N GLY A 66 -5.70 -1.29 -14.47
CA GLY A 66 -6.86 -0.90 -15.22
C GLY A 66 -6.95 0.58 -15.47
N GLY A 67 -5.80 1.22 -15.53
CA GLY A 67 -5.80 2.64 -15.82
C GLY A 67 -6.30 2.96 -17.21
N THR A 68 -6.61 1.97 -18.04
CA THR A 68 -7.01 2.24 -19.39
C THR A 68 -8.39 1.67 -19.64
N ASP A 69 -8.44 0.63 -20.45
CA ASP A 69 -9.70 0.21 -21.03
C ASP A 69 -10.36 -0.91 -20.28
N ILE A 70 -9.66 -1.50 -19.34
CA ILE A 70 -10.23 -2.64 -18.65
C ILE A 70 -11.01 -2.11 -17.46
N PRO A 71 -12.33 -2.20 -17.50
CA PRO A 71 -13.10 -1.81 -16.34
C PRO A 71 -12.72 -2.72 -15.19
N LEU A 72 -12.45 -2.14 -14.05
CA LEU A 72 -12.22 -2.92 -12.87
C LEU A 72 -13.50 -3.66 -12.54
N PRO A 73 -13.40 -4.96 -12.29
CA PRO A 73 -14.61 -5.72 -12.01
C PRO A 73 -15.27 -5.28 -10.73
N SER A 74 -14.51 -4.70 -9.84
CA SER A 74 -15.06 -4.23 -8.59
C SER A 74 -15.01 -2.73 -8.54
N VAL A 75 -15.95 -2.18 -7.84
CA VAL A 75 -16.01 -0.77 -7.54
C VAL A 75 -15.78 -0.63 -6.04
N GLY A 76 -15.76 0.59 -5.59
CA GLY A 76 -15.64 0.83 -4.16
C GLY A 76 -14.20 0.69 -3.68
N ALA A 77 -13.97 -0.19 -2.72
CA ALA A 77 -12.71 -0.22 -2.00
C ALA A 77 -11.51 -0.47 -2.92
N GLU A 78 -11.65 -1.37 -3.88
CA GLU A 78 -10.54 -1.66 -4.79
C GLU A 78 -10.27 -0.53 -5.75
N GLY A 79 -11.33 0.10 -6.23
CA GLY A 79 -11.18 1.27 -7.08
C GLY A 79 -10.51 2.41 -6.34
N ASP A 80 -10.90 2.61 -5.09
CA ASP A 80 -10.30 3.64 -4.25
C ASP A 80 -8.82 3.34 -4.00
N MET A 81 -8.49 2.08 -3.78
CA MET A 81 -7.10 1.68 -3.57
C MET A 81 -6.23 2.01 -4.79
N VAL A 82 -6.70 1.66 -5.97
CA VAL A 82 -5.97 1.94 -7.21
C VAL A 82 -5.75 3.44 -7.36
N ARG A 83 -6.80 4.21 -7.15
CA ARG A 83 -6.71 5.66 -7.26
C ARG A 83 -5.74 6.22 -6.25
N ARG A 84 -5.77 5.70 -5.04
CA ARG A 84 -4.87 6.15 -3.99
C ARG A 84 -3.41 5.86 -4.33
N ILE A 85 -3.13 4.66 -4.85
CA ILE A 85 -1.77 4.33 -5.27
C ILE A 85 -1.31 5.29 -6.37
N ALA A 86 -2.17 5.53 -7.35
CA ALA A 86 -1.83 6.42 -8.46
C ALA A 86 -1.58 7.85 -7.97
N ASP A 87 -2.46 8.34 -7.09
CA ASP A 87 -2.32 9.70 -6.57
C ASP A 87 -1.05 9.85 -5.77
N LEU A 88 -0.74 8.91 -4.91
CA LEU A 88 0.46 8.99 -4.09
C LEU A 88 1.71 8.90 -4.95
N ALA A 89 1.76 7.97 -5.90
CA ALA A 89 2.90 7.89 -6.80
C ALA A 89 3.04 9.16 -7.64
N GLY A 90 1.90 9.74 -8.04
CA GLY A 90 1.91 10.98 -8.80
C GLY A 90 2.47 12.16 -8.03
N THR A 91 2.48 12.09 -6.70
CA THR A 91 3.08 13.13 -5.85
C THR A 91 4.45 12.72 -5.33
N GLY A 92 5.08 11.71 -5.92
CA GLY A 92 6.45 11.35 -5.60
C GLY A 92 6.62 10.30 -4.54
N HIS A 93 5.56 9.60 -4.15
CA HIS A 93 5.68 8.55 -3.14
C HIS A 93 6.37 7.32 -3.70
N HIS A 94 7.21 6.73 -2.87
CA HIS A 94 7.94 5.50 -3.18
C HIS A 94 7.26 4.32 -2.51
N GLY A 95 7.36 3.15 -3.13
CA GLY A 95 6.74 1.95 -2.61
C GLY A 95 7.75 0.96 -2.07
N VAL A 96 7.33 0.19 -1.08
CA VAL A 96 8.08 -0.96 -0.59
C VAL A 96 7.15 -2.15 -0.61
N LEU A 97 7.57 -3.20 -1.31
CA LEU A 97 6.85 -4.46 -1.33
C LEU A 97 7.48 -5.37 -0.29
N ILE A 98 6.70 -5.82 0.67
CA ILE A 98 7.17 -6.53 1.85
C ILE A 98 6.58 -7.93 1.84
N ARG A 99 7.42 -8.96 1.76
CA ARG A 99 6.93 -10.33 1.78
C ARG A 99 6.53 -10.72 3.20
N MET A 100 5.36 -11.32 3.32
CA MET A 100 4.82 -11.77 4.59
C MET A 100 4.84 -13.29 4.67
N ALA A 101 5.32 -13.82 5.78
CA ALA A 101 5.16 -15.23 6.09
C ALA A 101 3.88 -15.40 6.92
N ASP A 102 3.41 -16.65 7.03
CA ASP A 102 2.18 -16.93 7.77
C ASP A 102 2.27 -16.44 9.21
N LYS A 103 3.46 -16.51 9.79
CA LYS A 103 3.67 -16.09 11.18
C LYS A 103 3.69 -14.58 11.36
N ASP A 104 3.83 -13.84 10.28
CA ASP A 104 3.98 -12.38 10.37
C ASP A 104 2.61 -11.74 10.58
N ALA A 105 2.54 -10.86 11.58
CA ALA A 105 1.31 -10.16 11.90
C ALA A 105 1.31 -8.80 11.23
N PRO A 106 0.25 -8.45 10.50
CA PRO A 106 0.19 -7.13 9.87
C PRO A 106 0.36 -5.99 10.86
N GLU A 107 -0.14 -6.16 12.09
CA GLU A 107 -0.02 -5.12 13.12
C GLU A 107 1.44 -4.80 13.43
N ARG A 108 2.30 -5.80 13.41
CA ARG A 108 3.72 -5.56 13.64
C ARG A 108 4.37 -4.79 12.53
N VAL A 109 3.96 -5.10 11.30
CA VAL A 109 4.48 -4.38 10.14
C VAL A 109 4.06 -2.92 10.23
N VAL A 110 2.79 -2.67 10.50
CA VAL A 110 2.29 -1.29 10.64
C VAL A 110 3.02 -0.57 11.75
N ALA A 111 3.23 -1.22 12.90
CA ALA A 111 3.92 -0.58 14.02
C ALA A 111 5.34 -0.16 13.63
N ALA A 112 6.00 -0.91 12.75
CA ALA A 112 7.34 -0.59 12.33
C ALA A 112 7.37 0.51 11.28
N ILE A 113 6.42 0.53 10.34
CA ILE A 113 6.49 1.44 9.20
C ILE A 113 5.72 2.75 9.41
N ALA A 114 4.70 2.76 10.26
CA ALA A 114 3.91 3.96 10.46
C ALA A 114 4.76 5.14 10.97
N PRO A 115 5.67 4.94 11.93
CA PRO A 115 6.51 6.05 12.37
C PRO A 115 7.43 6.60 11.29
N GLU A 116 7.67 5.83 10.24
CA GLU A 116 8.53 6.26 9.14
C GLU A 116 7.76 6.96 8.03
N GLY A 117 6.50 7.23 8.26
CA GLY A 117 5.72 8.05 7.33
C GLY A 117 4.91 7.28 6.29
N ALA A 118 4.56 6.03 6.58
CA ALA A 118 3.73 5.27 5.64
C ALA A 118 2.41 6.00 5.41
N ALA A 119 2.18 6.40 4.17
CA ALA A 119 0.94 7.07 3.78
C ALA A 119 -0.16 6.07 3.45
N ALA A 120 0.22 4.86 3.05
CA ALA A 120 -0.71 3.79 2.73
C ALA A 120 0.02 2.47 2.85
N ALA A 121 -0.71 1.41 3.15
CA ALA A 121 -0.17 0.06 3.14
C ALA A 121 -1.32 -0.91 2.92
N PHE A 122 -1.13 -1.81 1.98
CA PHE A 122 -2.17 -2.77 1.59
C PHE A 122 -1.60 -4.18 1.68
N TYR A 123 -2.30 -5.04 2.39
CA TYR A 123 -1.91 -6.44 2.53
C TYR A 123 -2.75 -7.27 1.57
N TYR A 124 -2.08 -7.88 0.60
CA TYR A 124 -2.74 -8.68 -0.44
C TYR A 124 -2.88 -10.12 0.05
N ARG A 125 -4.08 -10.47 0.47
CA ARG A 125 -4.42 -11.84 0.82
C ARG A 125 -5.03 -12.53 -0.41
N THR A 126 -5.30 -13.82 -0.29
CA THR A 126 -5.73 -14.60 -1.44
C THR A 126 -6.96 -14.01 -2.13
N PHE A 127 -7.95 -13.57 -1.37
CA PHE A 127 -9.19 -13.04 -1.96
C PHE A 127 -9.53 -11.66 -1.48
N ILE A 128 -8.72 -11.07 -0.59
CA ILE A 128 -9.03 -9.81 0.06
C ILE A 128 -7.78 -8.96 0.12
N ILE A 129 -7.93 -7.67 -0.10
CA ILE A 129 -6.86 -6.71 0.13
C ILE A 129 -7.25 -5.95 1.39
N GLU A 130 -6.36 -5.97 2.37
CA GLU A 130 -6.60 -5.34 3.66
C GLU A 130 -5.86 -4.01 3.71
N ASP A 131 -6.59 -2.93 3.96
CA ASP A 131 -6.00 -1.60 4.11
C ASP A 131 -5.47 -1.46 5.52
N LEU A 132 -4.14 -1.42 5.65
CA LEU A 132 -3.49 -1.39 6.96
C LEU A 132 -3.35 0.03 7.50
N VAL A 133 -3.45 1.05 6.63
CA VAL A 133 -3.36 2.44 7.02
C VAL A 133 -4.57 3.16 6.43
N PRO A 134 -5.76 2.93 7.00
CA PRO A 134 -6.96 3.55 6.44
C PRO A 134 -6.91 5.05 6.62
N GLN A 135 -7.44 5.75 5.64
CA GLN A 135 -7.56 7.19 5.75
C GLN A 135 -8.58 7.54 6.80
N ALA A 136 -8.28 8.60 7.54
CA ALA A 136 -9.26 9.11 8.47
C ALA A 136 -10.54 9.42 7.70
N PRO A 137 -11.68 9.01 8.24
CA PRO A 137 -12.92 9.33 7.56
C PRO A 137 -13.03 10.85 7.50
N GLU A 138 -13.26 11.20 6.35
CA GLU A 138 -13.51 12.58 6.21
C GLU A 138 -14.83 12.83 6.68
N GLN A 139 -14.45 11.93 6.71
CA GLN A 139 -15.01 11.75 7.13
C GLN A 139 -15.17 11.69 8.22
N GLU A 140 -14.95 11.64 8.58
CA GLU A 140 -14.88 11.56 9.55
C GLU A 140 -14.68 12.33 10.01
N SER A 141 -14.93 12.75 9.27
CA SER A 141 -14.76 13.36 9.61
C SER A 141 -15.41 13.89 9.87
N GLN A 142 -15.56 13.72 9.59
CA GLN A 142 -15.87 14.04 9.89
C GLN A 142 -16.40 14.18 10.46
N SER A 143 -16.50 14.14 10.44
CA SER A 143 -16.73 14.29 11.16
C SER A 143 -17.20 14.55 11.72
N VAL A 144 -17.30 14.71 11.70
CA VAL A 144 -17.42 15.05 12.45
C VAL A 144 -17.94 15.37 12.89
N VAL A 145 -18.05 15.46 12.82
CA VAL A 145 -18.22 15.76 13.38
C VAL A 145 -18.83 15.93 13.79
N VAL A 146 -19.01 16.01 13.71
CA VAL A 146 -19.18 16.20 14.23
C VAL A 146 -19.65 16.26 14.65
N GLY A 147 -19.95 16.36 14.77
CA GLY A 147 -19.86 16.47 15.22
C GLY A 147 -20.45 16.45 15.62
N THR A 148 -20.47 16.57 15.60
CA THR A 148 -20.41 16.58 16.05
C THR A 148 -20.83 16.56 16.45
N HIS A 149 -20.82 16.62 16.56
CA HIS A 149 -20.58 16.62 17.00
C HIS A 149 -20.77 16.74 17.45
N ALA A 150 -21.19 17.13 17.59
CA ALA A 150 -20.91 17.36 18.05
C ALA A 150 -21.11 17.64 18.39
N GLY A 151 -21.27 17.79 18.45
CA GLY A 151 -20.95 18.11 18.68
C GLY A 151 -21.27 18.50 18.89
N PRO A 152 -21.29 18.70 19.07
CA PRO A 152 -21.10 19.05 19.15
C PRO A 152 -21.17 19.26 19.20
N VAL A 153 -21.22 19.48 19.28
CA VAL A 153 -20.84 19.56 19.16
C VAL A 153 -20.81 19.60 19.25
#